data_420823d8b08f54a040c454598ba3c5a5
#
_entry.id   420823d8b08f54a040c454598ba3c5a5
#
_cell.length_a   1.000
_cell.length_b   1.000
_cell.length_c   1.000
_cell.angle_alpha   90.00
_cell.angle_beta   90.00
_cell.angle_gamma   90.00
#
_symmetry.space_group_name_H-M   'P 1'
#
loop_
_entity.id
_entity.type
_entity.pdbx_description
1 polymer ?
#
loop_
_entity_poly.entity_id
_entity_poly.type
_entity_poly.pdbx_seq_one_letter_code
_entity_poly.pdbx_strand_id
1 'polypeptide(L)'
;RVGKQFSERIIFVPQMLMSAKAMGASMTVLKPFFINGAIKNKGTFVIGTVKGDLHDIGKNLVSMIIEGGGWSVVDLGVDVRADRFLEAMEKYPGSVIGLSALLTTTLASMEKIVRERKLRDSRRTVMIGGAPVTQDFCDKIGADFYSPDPHGAVNYLDQIIKQ
;
A
#
# COMPACT_ATOMS: atom_id res chain seq x y z
N ARG A 1 15.37 7.64 4.56
CA ARG A 1 15.85 8.50 5.67
C ARG A 1 14.70 9.07 6.49
N VAL A 2 13.73 9.77 5.86
CA VAL A 2 12.57 10.37 6.55
C VAL A 2 11.69 9.29 7.19
N GLY A 3 11.35 8.21 6.49
CA GLY A 3 10.55 7.11 7.03
C GLY A 3 11.17 6.47 8.29
N LYS A 4 12.50 6.27 8.29
CA LYS A 4 13.20 5.78 9.47
C LYS A 4 13.11 6.74 10.65
N GLN A 5 13.28 8.05 10.42
CA GLN A 5 13.13 9.06 11.48
C GLN A 5 11.70 9.09 12.05
N PHE A 6 10.70 8.81 11.22
CA PHE A 6 9.32 8.70 11.68
C PHE A 6 9.09 7.46 12.55
N SER A 7 9.58 6.29 12.13
CA SER A 7 9.47 5.06 12.93
C SER A 7 10.23 5.15 14.26
N GLU A 8 11.34 5.89 14.29
CA GLU A 8 12.12 6.21 15.50
C GLU A 8 11.53 7.36 16.34
N ARG A 9 10.37 7.92 15.95
CA ARG A 9 9.68 9.04 16.62
C ARG A 9 10.51 10.33 16.72
N ILE A 10 11.50 10.51 15.83
CA ILE A 10 12.31 11.73 15.74
C ILE A 10 11.53 12.83 15.03
N ILE A 11 10.69 12.47 14.05
CA ILE A 11 9.77 13.37 13.36
C ILE A 11 8.34 12.88 13.53
N PHE A 12 7.37 13.79 13.38
CA PHE A 12 5.95 13.54 13.53
C PHE A 12 5.22 13.67 12.18
N VAL A 13 3.92 13.34 12.18
CA VAL A 13 3.07 13.32 10.99
C VAL A 13 3.19 14.60 10.14
N PRO A 14 3.20 15.85 10.68
CA PRO A 14 3.33 17.04 9.84
C PRO A 14 4.62 17.09 9.02
N GLN A 15 5.77 16.75 9.62
CA GLN A 15 7.06 16.74 8.89
C GLN A 15 7.11 15.61 7.86
N MET A 16 6.51 14.46 8.18
CA MET A 16 6.36 13.36 7.25
C MET A 16 5.52 13.78 6.03
N LEU A 17 4.36 14.42 6.24
CA LEU A 17 3.50 14.91 5.17
C LEU A 17 4.18 15.97 4.30
N MET A 18 4.94 16.90 4.90
CA MET A 18 5.71 17.88 4.13
C MET A 18 6.77 17.22 3.25
N SER A 19 7.48 16.24 3.79
CA SER A 19 8.49 15.48 3.03
C SER A 19 7.85 14.65 1.92
N ALA A 20 6.72 14.02 2.19
CA ALA A 20 5.95 13.25 1.20
C ALA A 20 5.42 14.17 0.08
N LYS A 21 4.93 15.37 0.42
CA LYS A 21 4.49 16.38 -0.57
C LYS A 21 5.63 16.86 -1.46
N ALA A 22 6.80 17.12 -0.88
CA ALA A 22 8.00 17.50 -1.64
C ALA A 22 8.44 16.37 -2.60
N MET A 23 8.42 15.11 -2.13
CA MET A 23 8.69 13.93 -2.95
C MET A 23 7.67 13.80 -4.08
N GLY A 24 6.38 13.95 -3.80
CA GLY A 24 5.32 13.89 -4.82
C GLY A 24 5.50 14.93 -5.92
N ALA A 25 5.87 16.16 -5.55
CA ALA A 25 6.18 17.20 -6.53
C ALA A 25 7.39 16.82 -7.41
N SER A 26 8.44 16.26 -6.83
CA SER A 26 9.61 15.76 -7.58
C SER A 26 9.23 14.58 -8.50
N MET A 27 8.40 13.66 -8.01
CA MET A 27 7.91 12.52 -8.81
C MET A 27 7.07 12.96 -9.99
N THR A 28 6.32 14.07 -9.89
CA THR A 28 5.56 14.62 -11.03
C THR A 28 6.48 14.98 -12.19
N VAL A 29 7.66 15.52 -11.90
CA VAL A 29 8.69 15.84 -12.91
C VAL A 29 9.33 14.59 -13.48
N LEU A 30 9.52 13.55 -12.66
CA LEU A 30 10.19 12.31 -13.06
C LEU A 30 9.24 11.32 -13.77
N LYS A 31 7.94 11.42 -13.55
CA LYS A 31 6.92 10.48 -14.07
C LYS A 31 6.99 10.25 -15.59
N PRO A 32 7.22 11.26 -16.46
CA PRO A 32 7.38 11.04 -17.89
C PRO A 32 8.56 10.12 -18.25
N PHE A 33 9.66 10.17 -17.46
CA PHE A 33 10.84 9.34 -17.72
C PHE A 33 10.60 7.87 -17.36
N PHE A 34 9.72 7.59 -16.36
CA PHE A 34 9.28 6.24 -16.06
C PHE A 34 8.36 5.68 -17.17
N ILE A 35 7.44 6.51 -17.68
CA ILE A 35 6.50 6.12 -18.74
C ILE A 35 7.25 5.81 -20.06
N ASN A 36 8.28 6.59 -20.38
CA ASN A 36 9.07 6.41 -21.59
C ASN A 36 10.11 5.26 -21.50
N GLY A 37 10.08 4.47 -20.42
CA GLY A 37 10.99 3.33 -20.25
C GLY A 37 12.43 3.69 -19.92
N ALA A 38 12.76 4.98 -19.76
CA ALA A 38 14.09 5.43 -19.38
C ALA A 38 14.48 4.98 -17.96
N ILE A 39 13.48 4.77 -17.10
CA ILE A 39 13.65 4.25 -15.73
C ILE A 39 12.65 3.09 -15.56
N LYS A 40 13.13 1.90 -15.21
CA LYS A 40 12.28 0.75 -14.88
C LYS A 40 11.64 0.93 -13.51
N ASN A 41 10.31 0.84 -13.44
CA ASN A 41 9.62 0.69 -12.17
C ASN A 41 9.99 -0.66 -11.52
N LYS A 42 10.09 -0.68 -10.20
CA LYS A 42 10.33 -1.90 -9.43
C LYS A 42 9.18 -2.90 -9.52
N GLY A 43 7.96 -2.40 -9.68
CA GLY A 43 6.72 -3.18 -9.78
C GLY A 43 5.49 -2.28 -9.64
N THR A 44 4.32 -2.89 -9.58
CA THR A 44 3.05 -2.19 -9.37
C THR A 44 2.49 -2.51 -7.99
N PHE A 45 2.10 -1.48 -7.26
CA PHE A 45 1.42 -1.56 -5.98
C PHE A 45 0.01 -0.99 -6.12
N VAL A 46 -1.01 -1.82 -5.94
CA VAL A 46 -2.42 -1.41 -5.99
C VAL A 46 -2.90 -1.21 -4.56
N ILE A 47 -3.42 -0.04 -4.23
CA ILE A 47 -3.85 0.28 -2.86
C ILE A 47 -5.27 0.85 -2.84
N GLY A 48 -6.01 0.57 -1.78
CA GLY A 48 -7.33 1.15 -1.54
C GLY A 48 -7.74 1.03 -0.08
N THR A 49 -8.64 1.92 0.33
CA THR A 49 -9.31 1.81 1.63
C THR A 49 -10.55 0.91 1.46
N VAL A 50 -10.66 -0.09 2.31
CA VAL A 50 -11.69 -1.13 2.17
C VAL A 50 -13.12 -0.58 2.32
N LYS A 51 -14.12 -1.32 1.82
CA LYS A 51 -15.53 -0.94 1.86
C LYS A 51 -16.00 -0.58 3.27
N GLY A 52 -16.72 0.53 3.35
CA GLY A 52 -17.27 1.10 4.60
C GLY A 52 -16.31 2.05 5.30
N ASP A 53 -15.11 2.24 4.78
CA ASP A 53 -14.11 3.13 5.35
C ASP A 53 -13.76 4.26 4.36
N LEU A 54 -13.77 5.51 4.85
CA LEU A 54 -13.52 6.71 4.05
C LEU A 54 -12.18 7.38 4.39
N HIS A 55 -11.40 6.79 5.30
CA HIS A 55 -10.14 7.37 5.74
C HIS A 55 -9.04 7.13 4.69
N ASP A 56 -8.37 8.18 4.26
CA ASP A 56 -7.38 8.12 3.18
C ASP A 56 -6.01 8.70 3.54
N ILE A 57 -5.88 9.48 4.62
CA ILE A 57 -4.62 10.17 4.97
C ILE A 57 -3.47 9.17 5.11
N GLY A 58 -3.66 8.10 5.87
CA GLY A 58 -2.64 7.06 6.05
C GLY A 58 -2.32 6.33 4.75
N LYS A 59 -3.36 5.97 3.98
CA LYS A 59 -3.24 5.34 2.67
C LYS A 59 -2.44 6.21 1.69
N ASN A 60 -2.78 7.51 1.61
CA ASN A 60 -2.12 8.45 0.72
C ASN A 60 -0.64 8.64 1.12
N LEU A 61 -0.34 8.67 2.41
CA LEU A 61 1.04 8.73 2.91
C LEU A 61 1.84 7.49 2.50
N VAL A 62 1.29 6.29 2.66
CA VAL A 62 1.91 5.03 2.23
C VAL A 62 2.13 5.05 0.72
N SER A 63 1.14 5.47 -0.08
CA SER A 63 1.22 5.58 -1.53
C SER A 63 2.39 6.46 -1.97
N MET A 64 2.50 7.68 -1.39
CA MET A 64 3.58 8.61 -1.73
C MET A 64 4.97 8.06 -1.40
N ILE A 65 5.11 7.32 -0.30
CA ILE A 65 6.40 6.77 0.13
C ILE A 65 6.78 5.58 -0.75
N ILE A 66 5.83 4.74 -1.14
CA ILE A 66 6.03 3.63 -2.08
C ILE A 66 6.37 4.15 -3.48
N GLU A 67 5.68 5.20 -3.98
CA GLU A 67 6.06 5.87 -5.23
C GLU A 67 7.49 6.41 -5.18
N GLY A 68 7.86 7.08 -4.08
CA GLY A 68 9.22 7.55 -3.84
C GLY A 68 10.26 6.44 -3.77
N GLY A 69 9.85 5.23 -3.45
CA GLY A 69 10.65 4.01 -3.49
C GLY A 69 10.86 3.45 -4.90
N GLY A 70 10.25 4.02 -5.94
CA GLY A 70 10.39 3.60 -7.34
C GLY A 70 9.34 2.59 -7.81
N TRP A 71 8.23 2.45 -7.09
CA TRP A 71 7.07 1.64 -7.48
C TRP A 71 6.04 2.46 -8.25
N SER A 72 5.33 1.80 -9.16
CA SER A 72 4.11 2.37 -9.75
C SER A 72 2.94 2.13 -8.79
N VAL A 73 2.27 3.18 -8.34
CA VAL A 73 1.12 3.07 -7.45
C VAL A 73 -0.18 3.30 -8.21
N VAL A 74 -1.12 2.39 -8.01
CA VAL A 74 -2.50 2.47 -8.50
C VAL A 74 -3.41 2.61 -7.28
N ASP A 75 -3.93 3.81 -7.05
CA ASP A 75 -4.85 4.09 -5.96
C ASP A 75 -6.31 3.88 -6.40
N LEU A 76 -6.99 2.94 -5.75
CA LEU A 76 -8.41 2.64 -6.01
C LEU A 76 -9.37 3.59 -5.27
N GLY A 77 -8.84 4.46 -4.39
CA GLY A 77 -9.63 5.38 -3.58
C GLY A 77 -10.06 4.82 -2.23
N VAL A 78 -11.24 5.24 -1.78
CA VAL A 78 -11.85 4.86 -0.51
C VAL A 78 -13.15 4.12 -0.74
N ASP A 79 -13.69 3.45 0.29
CA ASP A 79 -14.93 2.65 0.20
C ASP A 79 -14.88 1.59 -0.91
N VAL A 80 -13.71 0.97 -1.10
CA VAL A 80 -13.45 0.08 -2.22
C VAL A 80 -13.98 -1.33 -1.92
N ARG A 81 -14.86 -1.81 -2.76
CA ARG A 81 -15.44 -3.16 -2.67
C ARG A 81 -14.43 -4.23 -3.10
N ALA A 82 -14.63 -5.46 -2.62
CA ALA A 82 -13.75 -6.59 -2.93
C ALA A 82 -13.62 -6.84 -4.43
N ASP A 83 -14.72 -6.76 -5.18
CA ASP A 83 -14.73 -6.94 -6.64
C ASP A 83 -13.76 -6.00 -7.36
N ARG A 84 -13.66 -4.74 -6.92
CA ARG A 84 -12.73 -3.75 -7.50
C ARG A 84 -11.26 -4.09 -7.25
N PHE A 85 -10.93 -4.65 -6.09
CA PHE A 85 -9.58 -5.16 -5.86
C PHE A 85 -9.26 -6.36 -6.75
N LEU A 86 -10.21 -7.27 -6.92
CA LEU A 86 -10.02 -8.44 -7.79
C LEU A 86 -9.89 -8.06 -9.26
N GLU A 87 -10.70 -7.13 -9.76
CA GLU A 87 -10.54 -6.55 -11.10
C GLU A 87 -9.16 -5.89 -11.29
N ALA A 88 -8.68 -5.18 -10.26
CA ALA A 88 -7.36 -4.56 -10.31
C ALA A 88 -6.23 -5.61 -10.34
N MET A 89 -6.37 -6.75 -9.64
CA MET A 89 -5.43 -7.86 -9.73
C MET A 89 -5.33 -8.43 -11.14
N GLU A 90 -6.47 -8.56 -11.83
CA GLU A 90 -6.50 -9.04 -13.21
C GLU A 90 -5.89 -8.02 -14.17
N LYS A 91 -6.21 -6.73 -13.98
CA LYS A 91 -5.71 -5.63 -14.81
C LYS A 91 -4.20 -5.39 -14.66
N TYR A 92 -3.66 -5.63 -13.46
CA TYR A 92 -2.25 -5.41 -13.14
C TYR A 92 -1.60 -6.72 -12.66
N PRO A 93 -1.31 -7.66 -13.60
CA PRO A 93 -0.68 -8.93 -13.23
C PRO A 93 0.67 -8.70 -12.57
N GLY A 94 0.95 -9.47 -11.51
CA GLY A 94 2.18 -9.34 -10.72
C GLY A 94 2.18 -8.17 -9.71
N SER A 95 1.09 -7.39 -9.62
CA SER A 95 1.00 -6.31 -8.62
C SER A 95 0.91 -6.85 -7.19
N VAL A 96 1.40 -6.08 -6.23
CA VAL A 96 1.14 -6.25 -4.81
C VAL A 96 -0.11 -5.46 -4.42
N ILE A 97 -0.96 -6.03 -3.58
CA ILE A 97 -2.21 -5.40 -3.14
C ILE A 97 -2.05 -4.84 -1.74
N GLY A 98 -2.35 -3.57 -1.55
CA GLY A 98 -2.39 -2.88 -0.25
C GLY A 98 -3.83 -2.62 0.19
N LEU A 99 -4.19 -3.06 1.39
CA LEU A 99 -5.50 -2.83 1.99
C LEU A 99 -5.35 -1.90 3.21
N SER A 100 -6.12 -0.82 3.24
CA SER A 100 -6.15 0.14 4.34
C SER A 100 -7.50 0.13 5.05
N ALA A 101 -7.49 0.14 6.39
CA ALA A 101 -8.67 0.33 7.22
C ALA A 101 -8.33 1.13 8.49
N LEU A 102 -9.23 2.03 8.90
CA LEU A 102 -9.07 2.80 10.15
C LEU A 102 -10.12 2.42 11.20
N LEU A 103 -11.20 1.75 10.83
CA LEU A 103 -12.28 1.36 11.72
C LEU A 103 -12.25 -0.15 11.97
N THR A 104 -12.45 -0.56 13.23
CA THR A 104 -12.58 -1.99 13.58
C THR A 104 -13.74 -2.66 12.87
N THR A 105 -14.82 -1.91 12.61
CA THR A 105 -16.01 -2.39 11.90
C THR A 105 -15.75 -2.73 10.43
N THR A 106 -14.68 -2.20 9.84
CA THR A 106 -14.32 -2.43 8.43
C THR A 106 -13.30 -3.55 8.23
N LEU A 107 -12.76 -4.12 9.32
CA LEU A 107 -11.84 -5.27 9.27
C LEU A 107 -12.46 -6.50 8.60
N ALA A 108 -13.76 -6.71 8.74
CA ALA A 108 -14.47 -7.81 8.04
C ALA A 108 -14.42 -7.64 6.50
N SER A 109 -14.44 -6.39 6.00
CA SER A 109 -14.27 -6.11 4.57
C SER A 109 -12.85 -6.44 4.10
N MET A 110 -11.84 -6.18 4.92
CA MET A 110 -10.45 -6.55 4.64
C MET A 110 -10.26 -8.07 4.59
N GLU A 111 -10.78 -8.80 5.59
CA GLU A 111 -10.76 -10.27 5.63
C GLU A 111 -11.42 -10.88 4.40
N LYS A 112 -12.58 -10.33 3.98
CA LYS A 112 -13.28 -10.77 2.77
C LYS A 112 -12.39 -10.68 1.52
N ILE A 113 -11.68 -9.56 1.33
CA ILE A 113 -10.79 -9.37 0.18
C ILE A 113 -9.66 -10.39 0.19
N VAL A 114 -9.01 -10.61 1.35
CA VAL A 114 -7.92 -11.58 1.48
C VAL A 114 -8.41 -13.00 1.17
N ARG A 115 -9.59 -13.38 1.66
CA ARG A 115 -10.19 -14.69 1.39
C ARG A 115 -10.51 -14.88 -0.11
N GLU A 116 -11.14 -13.89 -0.74
CA GLU A 116 -11.49 -13.96 -2.17
C GLU A 116 -10.24 -13.97 -3.06
N ARG A 117 -9.19 -13.24 -2.68
CA ARG A 117 -7.89 -13.31 -3.34
C ARG A 117 -7.34 -14.74 -3.32
N LYS A 118 -7.33 -15.40 -2.17
CA LYS A 118 -6.82 -16.78 -2.05
C LYS A 118 -7.51 -17.75 -2.98
N LEU A 119 -8.81 -17.56 -3.22
CA LEU A 119 -9.59 -18.42 -4.12
C LEU A 119 -9.25 -18.17 -5.61
N ARG A 120 -8.87 -16.94 -5.99
CA ARG A 120 -8.60 -16.57 -7.38
C ARG A 120 -7.11 -16.65 -7.76
N ASP A 121 -6.25 -16.11 -6.91
CA ASP A 121 -4.80 -16.10 -7.11
C ASP A 121 -4.08 -16.17 -5.76
N SER A 122 -3.84 -17.37 -5.27
CA SER A 122 -3.20 -17.62 -3.98
C SER A 122 -1.75 -17.10 -3.89
N ARG A 123 -1.10 -16.84 -5.02
CA ARG A 123 0.27 -16.31 -5.07
C ARG A 123 0.36 -14.78 -5.04
N ARG A 124 -0.78 -14.11 -5.17
CA ARG A 124 -0.82 -12.64 -5.14
C ARG A 124 -0.52 -12.13 -3.76
N THR A 125 0.52 -11.34 -3.60
CA THR A 125 0.88 -10.74 -2.31
C THR A 125 -0.14 -9.70 -1.89
N VAL A 126 -0.64 -9.81 -0.65
CA VAL A 126 -1.54 -8.84 -0.02
C VAL A 126 -0.91 -8.31 1.26
N MET A 127 -0.74 -7.01 1.32
CA MET A 127 -0.29 -6.26 2.49
C MET A 127 -1.47 -5.54 3.14
N ILE A 128 -1.50 -5.48 4.45
CA ILE A 128 -2.54 -4.81 5.21
C ILE A 128 -1.96 -3.77 6.16
N GLY A 129 -2.71 -2.72 6.43
CA GLY A 129 -2.33 -1.68 7.38
C GLY A 129 -3.50 -0.80 7.80
N GLY A 130 -3.24 0.00 8.82
CA GLY A 130 -4.21 0.91 9.44
C GLY A 130 -4.24 0.76 10.96
N ALA A 131 -4.79 1.75 11.66
CA ALA A 131 -4.68 1.83 13.12
C ALA A 131 -5.24 0.62 13.89
N PRO A 132 -6.36 -0.02 13.49
CA PRO A 132 -6.88 -1.20 14.19
C PRO A 132 -6.25 -2.52 13.73
N VAL A 133 -5.37 -2.48 12.71
CA VAL A 133 -4.75 -3.67 12.14
C VAL A 133 -3.55 -4.07 13.00
N THR A 134 -3.42 -5.37 13.27
CA THR A 134 -2.34 -5.95 14.06
C THR A 134 -1.71 -7.13 13.34
N GLN A 135 -0.54 -7.58 13.78
CA GLN A 135 0.08 -8.80 13.27
C GLN A 135 -0.82 -10.01 13.47
N ASP A 136 -1.43 -10.15 14.66
CA ASP A 136 -2.34 -11.27 14.96
C ASP A 136 -3.53 -11.30 14.00
N PHE A 137 -4.06 -10.13 13.62
CA PHE A 137 -5.13 -10.05 12.64
C PHE A 137 -4.62 -10.44 11.24
N CYS A 138 -3.43 -10.00 10.85
CA CYS A 138 -2.77 -10.39 9.60
C CYS A 138 -2.67 -11.91 9.48
N ASP A 139 -2.13 -12.55 10.51
CA ASP A 139 -1.93 -14.00 10.57
C ASP A 139 -3.27 -14.75 10.54
N LYS A 140 -4.26 -14.25 11.31
CA LYS A 140 -5.61 -14.82 11.37
C LYS A 140 -6.30 -14.86 10.01
N ILE A 141 -6.27 -13.76 9.26
CA ILE A 141 -6.93 -13.69 7.95
C ILE A 141 -6.07 -14.27 6.82
N GLY A 142 -4.77 -14.48 7.10
CA GLY A 142 -3.78 -14.99 6.17
C GLY A 142 -3.43 -14.01 5.07
N ALA A 143 -3.30 -12.73 5.42
CA ALA A 143 -2.59 -11.76 4.61
C ALA A 143 -1.09 -12.03 4.68
N ASP A 144 -0.34 -11.54 3.70
CA ASP A 144 1.08 -11.89 3.57
C ASP A 144 1.99 -10.97 4.36
N PHE A 145 1.54 -9.75 4.65
CA PHE A 145 2.31 -8.78 5.42
C PHE A 145 1.44 -7.72 6.09
N TYR A 146 1.79 -7.39 7.33
CA TYR A 146 1.28 -6.23 8.06
C TYR A 146 2.38 -5.20 8.20
N SER A 147 2.07 -3.94 7.92
CA SER A 147 2.97 -2.83 8.18
C SER A 147 2.36 -1.85 9.18
N PRO A 148 3.00 -1.64 10.34
CA PRO A 148 2.57 -0.64 11.30
C PRO A 148 2.87 0.79 10.84
N ASP A 149 3.79 0.93 9.87
CA ASP A 149 4.22 2.22 9.34
C ASP A 149 4.59 2.14 7.85
N PRO A 150 4.62 3.27 7.14
CA PRO A 150 4.91 3.30 5.71
C PRO A 150 6.31 2.83 5.33
N HIS A 151 7.29 2.94 6.23
CA HIS A 151 8.67 2.51 5.95
C HIS A 151 8.79 0.99 5.94
N GLY A 152 8.12 0.31 6.86
CA GLY A 152 8.01 -1.15 6.87
C GLY A 152 7.43 -1.69 5.56
N ALA A 153 6.42 -1.01 5.02
CA ALA A 153 5.82 -1.37 3.73
C ALA A 153 6.84 -1.35 2.59
N VAL A 154 7.65 -0.28 2.47
CA VAL A 154 8.68 -0.18 1.42
C VAL A 154 9.77 -1.24 1.59
N ASN A 155 10.22 -1.47 2.81
CA ASN A 155 11.25 -2.47 3.08
C ASN A 155 10.78 -3.88 2.66
N TYR A 156 9.55 -4.23 2.95
CA TYR A 156 8.98 -5.51 2.53
C TYR A 156 8.90 -5.61 1.00
N LEU A 157 8.38 -4.57 0.35
CA LEU A 157 8.31 -4.52 -1.12
C LEU A 157 9.69 -4.67 -1.77
N ASP A 158 10.72 -4.06 -1.22
CA ASP A 158 12.10 -4.17 -1.72
C ASP A 158 12.73 -5.56 -1.46
N GLN A 159 12.21 -6.33 -0.51
CA GLN A 159 12.65 -7.70 -0.26
C GLN A 159 12.04 -8.68 -1.27
N ILE A 160 10.74 -8.56 -1.59
CA ILE A 160 10.07 -9.51 -2.49
C ILE A 160 10.50 -9.39 -3.95
N ILE A 161 11.08 -8.24 -4.37
CA ILE A 161 11.64 -8.09 -5.72
C ILE A 161 12.97 -8.84 -5.90
N LYS A 162 13.68 -9.08 -4.80
CA LYS A 162 15.01 -9.71 -4.83
C LYS A 162 14.94 -11.24 -4.86
N GLN A 163 13.75 -11.79 -4.72
CA GLN A 163 13.47 -13.22 -4.81
C GLN A 163 13.04 -13.60 -6.24
#